data_56c296de140a67331048bcd256765560
#
_entry.id   56c296de140a67331048bcd256765560
#
_cell.length_a   1.000
_cell.length_b   1.000
_cell.length_c   1.000
_cell.angle_alpha   90.00
_cell.angle_beta   90.00
_cell.angle_gamma   90.00
#
_symmetry.space_group_name_H-M   'P 1'
#
loop_
_entity.id
_entity.type
_entity.pdbx_description
1 polymer ?
#
loop_
_entity_poly.entity_id
_entity_poly.type
_entity_poly.pdbx_seq_one_letter_code
_entity_poly.pdbx_strand_id
1 'polypeptide(L)'
;MRRAIKKITQAVSPPQAAPVAASAGAAASAPTSTTSVAACSAVAAVSGTASAPASGGASERATNATVDEVATKVKKDVNKTIDDVKMTPFLRKITFFSSGGSFLDGYVLAIIGVALTQITPLFALDTMWSAAVGASVFLGIFFGTILGGWLTDLVGRRAMFIIDVVAIGVFSVLSVFAADPLQLVLARFAIGLFVGADYPIATSLIAEFTPKAHRSISMGAVSAAWYLGATAAAFVGFALVGIEDGWKWMLGSAVVPCIILLIGRHDIPESPLWLQSKGKFAEARAVMDRVFGEDIEIHEDEQPTKTSLGFLFKAGYFKRIIYLGILTLCQVVPMYAIYTFGPDIMSAFGLSEGRMSILGESAVSLFFLIGTIPAMFWLNSLGRRPLLIGSLFFMAVGLVILGIFPDAPIWVVIIAFGLYAFFSGGPGILQWLYPNELFPTHVRASAVGISISISRIGTIISTYGTPIFLENFGVGPTMLVAAGLVILGLVLSVMMAPETRGQSLQESSMLN
;
A
#
# COMPACT_ATOMS: atom_id res chain seq x y z
N MET A 1 6.14 26.00 13.04
CA MET A 1 5.88 24.92 12.09
C MET A 1 6.48 25.21 10.71
N ARG A 2 6.10 26.28 9.95
CA ARG A 2 6.70 26.62 8.64
C ARG A 2 8.23 26.75 8.63
N ARG A 3 8.85 27.33 9.69
CA ARG A 3 10.34 27.46 9.79
C ARG A 3 11.05 26.14 10.06
N ALA A 4 10.42 25.20 10.79
CA ALA A 4 10.97 23.87 11.05
C ALA A 4 10.90 23.00 9.79
N ILE A 5 9.78 23.03 9.08
CA ILE A 5 9.60 22.32 7.80
C ILE A 5 10.63 22.82 6.77
N LYS A 6 10.84 24.15 6.68
CA LYS A 6 11.83 24.75 5.76
C LYS A 6 13.28 24.34 6.07
N LYS A 7 13.64 24.15 7.36
CA LYS A 7 14.95 23.64 7.77
C LYS A 7 15.13 22.16 7.44
N ILE A 8 14.09 21.33 7.62
CA ILE A 8 14.12 19.91 7.27
C ILE A 8 14.22 19.75 5.75
N THR A 9 13.48 20.54 4.98
CA THR A 9 13.54 20.50 3.51
C THR A 9 14.92 20.92 2.98
N GLN A 10 15.59 21.89 3.62
CA GLN A 10 16.97 22.28 3.26
C GLN A 10 18.02 21.22 3.63
N ALA A 11 17.78 20.43 4.68
CA ALA A 11 18.72 19.35 5.09
C ALA A 11 18.63 18.11 4.21
N VAL A 12 17.52 17.93 3.48
CA VAL A 12 17.26 16.77 2.61
C VAL A 12 17.55 17.07 1.12
N SER A 13 17.80 18.34 0.76
CA SER A 13 18.15 18.72 -0.62
C SER A 13 19.60 18.33 -0.93
N PRO A 14 19.88 17.79 -2.14
CA PRO A 14 21.26 17.52 -2.57
C PRO A 14 22.06 18.83 -2.63
N PRO A 15 23.39 18.79 -2.46
CA PRO A 15 24.23 19.97 -2.50
C PRO A 15 24.08 20.66 -3.86
N GLN A 16 23.68 21.92 -3.83
CA GLN A 16 23.69 22.81 -5.01
C GLN A 16 25.12 22.91 -5.52
N ALA A 17 25.31 22.67 -6.82
CA ALA A 17 26.56 22.96 -7.50
C ALA A 17 26.89 24.46 -7.33
N ALA A 18 28.09 24.75 -6.90
CA ALA A 18 28.59 26.10 -6.72
C ALA A 18 28.51 26.90 -8.03
N PRO A 19 28.17 28.19 -8.00
CA PRO A 19 28.15 29.02 -9.19
C PRO A 19 29.59 29.22 -9.69
N VAL A 20 29.86 28.75 -10.91
CA VAL A 20 31.09 29.05 -11.63
C VAL A 20 31.04 30.53 -12.04
N ALA A 21 32.01 31.29 -11.57
CA ALA A 21 32.16 32.70 -11.87
C ALA A 21 32.26 32.91 -13.39
N ALA A 22 31.45 33.80 -13.91
CA ALA A 22 31.51 34.27 -15.28
C ALA A 22 32.78 35.11 -15.50
N SER A 23 33.70 34.59 -16.32
CA SER A 23 34.69 35.42 -17.01
C SER A 23 34.31 35.52 -18.48
N ALA A 24 34.10 36.73 -18.96
CA ALA A 24 33.78 37.03 -20.34
C ALA A 24 34.99 36.77 -21.26
N GLY A 25 34.72 36.18 -22.41
CA GLY A 25 35.70 36.19 -23.49
C GLY A 25 35.43 35.13 -24.58
N ALA A 26 35.07 35.64 -25.76
CA ALA A 26 35.23 35.11 -27.09
C ALA A 26 34.28 33.99 -27.61
N ALA A 27 33.61 34.39 -28.67
CA ALA A 27 32.77 33.62 -29.56
C ALA A 27 33.43 32.34 -30.09
N ALA A 28 32.73 31.23 -29.94
CA ALA A 28 32.91 30.07 -30.85
C ALA A 28 31.57 29.30 -30.90
N SER A 29 31.12 29.12 -32.13
CA SER A 29 29.91 28.48 -32.62
C SER A 29 29.55 27.16 -31.93
N ALA A 30 28.30 27.09 -31.50
CA ALA A 30 27.67 25.85 -31.10
C ALA A 30 27.51 24.88 -32.29
N PRO A 31 27.73 23.58 -32.12
CA PRO A 31 27.28 22.60 -33.10
C PRO A 31 25.81 22.30 -32.81
N THR A 32 24.94 22.77 -33.69
CA THR A 32 23.57 22.34 -33.83
C THR A 32 23.51 20.84 -34.06
N SER A 33 22.70 20.15 -33.25
CA SER A 33 22.40 18.73 -33.40
C SER A 33 21.67 18.46 -34.74
N THR A 34 22.41 18.03 -35.75
CA THR A 34 21.95 17.76 -37.14
C THR A 34 21.30 16.36 -37.29
N THR A 35 20.95 15.67 -36.27
CA THR A 35 20.39 14.31 -36.35
C THR A 35 18.88 14.24 -36.59
N SER A 36 18.12 15.26 -36.20
CA SER A 36 16.65 15.26 -36.41
C SER A 36 16.23 15.76 -37.80
N VAL A 37 17.08 16.56 -38.49
CA VAL A 37 16.77 17.11 -39.79
C VAL A 37 17.08 16.10 -40.91
N ALA A 38 18.04 15.19 -40.71
CA ALA A 38 18.37 14.16 -41.69
C ALA A 38 17.26 13.10 -41.85
N ALA A 39 16.52 12.80 -40.81
CA ALA A 39 15.39 11.85 -40.87
C ALA A 39 14.17 12.43 -41.64
N CYS A 40 13.91 13.73 -41.50
CA CYS A 40 12.82 14.40 -42.24
C CYS A 40 13.15 14.60 -43.71
N SER A 41 14.42 14.85 -44.06
CA SER A 41 14.88 15.03 -45.49
C SER A 41 14.90 13.70 -46.26
N ALA A 42 15.12 12.56 -45.60
CA ALA A 42 15.09 11.25 -46.27
C ALA A 42 13.65 10.82 -46.67
N VAL A 43 12.63 11.22 -45.91
CA VAL A 43 11.23 10.95 -46.24
C VAL A 43 10.71 11.84 -47.37
N ALA A 44 11.21 13.08 -47.49
CA ALA A 44 10.81 14.01 -48.57
C ALA A 44 11.48 13.69 -49.92
N ALA A 45 12.65 13.02 -49.93
CA ALA A 45 13.35 12.67 -51.16
C ALA A 45 12.77 11.43 -51.88
N VAL A 46 11.91 10.62 -51.21
CA VAL A 46 11.28 9.43 -51.81
C VAL A 46 9.91 9.76 -52.45
N SER A 47 9.35 10.96 -52.24
CA SER A 47 8.05 11.38 -52.80
C SER A 47 8.11 12.26 -54.06
N GLY A 48 9.32 12.47 -54.66
CA GLY A 48 9.52 13.32 -55.83
C GLY A 48 9.68 12.53 -57.14
N THR A 49 8.61 12.32 -57.83
CA THR A 49 8.40 12.20 -59.30
C THR A 49 9.53 11.59 -60.15
N ALA A 50 9.32 10.38 -60.65
CA ALA A 50 9.81 9.96 -61.95
C ALA A 50 8.74 9.15 -62.68
N SER A 51 8.22 9.74 -63.73
CA SER A 51 7.36 9.12 -64.75
C SER A 51 8.23 8.36 -65.73
N ALA A 52 8.08 7.03 -65.83
CA ALA A 52 8.38 6.17 -67.00
C ALA A 52 8.20 4.67 -66.66
N PRO A 53 8.11 3.73 -67.59
CA PRO A 53 6.90 2.94 -67.78
C PRO A 53 6.96 1.51 -67.19
N ALA A 54 5.77 0.92 -67.13
CA ALA A 54 5.43 -0.39 -66.57
C ALA A 54 6.32 -1.57 -66.96
N SER A 55 6.93 -2.19 -65.97
CA SER A 55 7.13 -3.64 -65.87
C SER A 55 7.81 -3.95 -64.52
N GLY A 56 7.10 -4.57 -63.57
CA GLY A 56 7.75 -5.06 -62.34
C GLY A 56 6.94 -4.93 -61.05
N GLY A 57 5.72 -5.44 -61.00
CA GLY A 57 4.84 -5.34 -59.81
C GLY A 57 5.27 -6.17 -58.57
N ALA A 58 6.44 -6.75 -58.53
CA ALA A 58 6.93 -7.52 -57.38
C ALA A 58 7.96 -6.74 -56.55
N SER A 59 8.73 -5.82 -57.16
CA SER A 59 9.76 -5.05 -56.44
C SER A 59 9.19 -3.89 -55.62
N GLU A 60 8.13 -3.23 -56.12
CA GLU A 60 7.44 -2.13 -55.37
C GLU A 60 6.70 -2.62 -54.16
N ARG A 61 6.08 -3.82 -54.22
CA ARG A 61 5.41 -4.42 -53.03
C ARG A 61 6.39 -4.82 -51.95
N ALA A 62 7.59 -5.29 -52.29
CA ALA A 62 8.64 -5.65 -51.34
C ALA A 62 9.26 -4.42 -50.66
N THR A 63 9.44 -3.30 -51.40
CA THR A 63 9.98 -2.05 -50.85
C THR A 63 8.94 -1.33 -49.95
N ASN A 64 7.67 -1.33 -50.33
CA ASN A 64 6.60 -0.74 -49.50
C ASN A 64 6.35 -1.56 -48.24
N ALA A 65 6.41 -2.90 -48.30
CA ALA A 65 6.30 -3.76 -47.12
C ALA A 65 7.46 -3.55 -46.14
N THR A 66 8.69 -3.34 -46.60
CA THR A 66 9.84 -3.03 -45.74
C THR A 66 9.80 -1.62 -45.17
N VAL A 67 9.28 -0.64 -45.90
CA VAL A 67 9.11 0.74 -45.42
C VAL A 67 7.99 0.81 -44.37
N ASP A 68 6.87 0.11 -44.60
CA ASP A 68 5.78 0.02 -43.62
C ASP A 68 6.20 -0.78 -42.36
N GLU A 69 7.00 -1.82 -42.54
CA GLU A 69 7.54 -2.59 -41.40
C GLU A 69 8.57 -1.78 -40.60
N VAL A 70 9.44 -1.00 -41.30
CA VAL A 70 10.38 -0.06 -40.66
C VAL A 70 9.64 1.10 -40.02
N ALA A 71 8.65 1.68 -40.69
CA ALA A 71 7.83 2.76 -40.13
C ALA A 71 6.99 2.28 -38.91
N THR A 72 6.46 1.06 -38.97
CA THR A 72 5.76 0.42 -37.85
C THR A 72 6.71 0.11 -36.70
N LYS A 73 7.91 -0.33 -36.99
CA LYS A 73 8.97 -0.61 -36.01
C LYS A 73 9.51 0.68 -35.39
N VAL A 74 9.74 1.73 -36.18
CA VAL A 74 10.11 3.08 -35.71
C VAL A 74 9.00 3.70 -34.88
N LYS A 75 7.73 3.59 -35.30
CA LYS A 75 6.58 4.02 -34.48
C LYS A 75 6.44 3.23 -33.18
N LYS A 76 6.77 1.94 -33.18
CA LYS A 76 6.75 1.08 -32.00
C LYS A 76 7.92 1.35 -31.05
N ASP A 77 9.08 1.75 -31.57
CA ASP A 77 10.25 2.14 -30.78
C ASP A 77 10.16 3.60 -30.24
N VAL A 78 9.39 4.48 -30.90
CA VAL A 78 9.19 5.89 -30.50
C VAL A 78 8.12 6.04 -29.40
N ASN A 79 7.28 5.02 -29.15
CA ASN A 79 6.18 5.09 -28.17
C ASN A 79 6.32 4.02 -27.06
N LYS A 80 7.52 3.79 -26.54
CA LYS A 80 7.68 2.95 -25.35
C LYS A 80 7.14 3.68 -24.14
N THR A 81 6.13 3.09 -23.52
CA THR A 81 5.56 3.55 -22.25
C THR A 81 6.22 2.83 -21.07
N ILE A 82 6.05 3.32 -19.85
CA ILE A 82 6.49 2.65 -18.61
C ILE A 82 5.98 1.20 -18.55
N ASP A 83 4.80 0.94 -19.13
CA ASP A 83 4.16 -0.38 -19.14
C ASP A 83 4.90 -1.43 -20.00
N ASP A 84 5.74 -0.99 -20.95
CA ASP A 84 6.52 -1.86 -21.86
C ASP A 84 7.93 -2.18 -21.32
N VAL A 85 8.31 -1.58 -20.19
CA VAL A 85 9.65 -1.75 -19.60
C VAL A 85 9.73 -3.06 -18.82
N LYS A 86 10.87 -3.74 -18.94
CA LYS A 86 11.16 -4.92 -18.12
C LYS A 86 11.52 -4.50 -16.69
N MET A 87 11.11 -5.33 -15.72
CA MET A 87 11.41 -5.12 -14.31
C MET A 87 12.93 -5.15 -14.05
N THR A 88 13.54 -3.98 -13.87
CA THR A 88 14.97 -3.83 -13.57
C THR A 88 15.29 -4.12 -12.10
N PRO A 89 16.54 -4.39 -11.71
CA PRO A 89 16.94 -4.51 -10.31
C PRO A 89 16.60 -3.27 -9.47
N PHE A 90 16.70 -2.08 -10.08
CA PHE A 90 16.37 -0.82 -9.43
C PHE A 90 14.86 -0.68 -9.16
N LEU A 91 14.01 -1.06 -10.12
CA LEU A 91 12.56 -1.10 -9.92
C LEU A 91 12.14 -2.11 -8.85
N ARG A 92 12.82 -3.28 -8.79
CA ARG A 92 12.62 -4.25 -7.68
C ARG A 92 13.01 -3.65 -6.34
N LYS A 93 14.11 -2.89 -6.25
CA LYS A 93 14.53 -2.17 -5.05
C LYS A 93 13.47 -1.16 -4.62
N ILE A 94 12.94 -0.34 -5.54
CA ILE A 94 11.85 0.60 -5.24
C ILE A 94 10.64 -0.16 -4.69
N THR A 95 10.17 -1.20 -5.38
CA THR A 95 9.00 -2.00 -4.94
C THR A 95 9.23 -2.61 -3.56
N PHE A 96 10.41 -3.16 -3.29
CA PHE A 96 10.75 -3.78 -2.00
C PHE A 96 10.72 -2.76 -0.85
N PHE A 97 11.39 -1.62 -1.00
CA PHE A 97 11.44 -0.61 0.07
C PHE A 97 10.15 0.22 0.18
N SER A 98 9.35 0.29 -0.89
CA SER A 98 7.99 0.84 -0.78
C SER A 98 7.06 -0.11 -0.02
N SER A 99 7.15 -1.42 -0.28
CA SER A 99 6.42 -2.42 0.50
C SER A 99 6.92 -2.53 1.95
N GLY A 100 8.16 -2.10 2.22
CA GLY A 100 8.74 -2.08 3.56
C GLY A 100 8.02 -1.16 4.55
N GLY A 101 7.37 -0.08 4.08
CA GLY A 101 6.46 0.72 4.91
C GLY A 101 5.33 -0.13 5.46
N SER A 102 4.68 -0.90 4.61
CA SER A 102 3.62 -1.83 5.05
C SER A 102 4.12 -2.90 6.03
N PHE A 103 5.37 -3.36 5.89
CA PHE A 103 5.99 -4.22 6.91
C PHE A 103 6.06 -3.51 8.26
N LEU A 104 6.54 -2.28 8.29
CA LEU A 104 6.64 -1.48 9.51
C LEU A 104 5.26 -1.24 10.14
N ASP A 105 4.25 -0.96 9.32
CA ASP A 105 2.87 -0.79 9.77
C ASP A 105 2.35 -2.06 10.45
N GLY A 106 2.45 -3.21 9.77
CA GLY A 106 2.05 -4.49 10.36
C GLY A 106 2.77 -4.77 11.68
N TYR A 107 4.07 -4.45 11.74
CA TYR A 107 4.88 -4.63 12.93
C TYR A 107 4.39 -3.77 14.11
N VAL A 108 4.23 -2.45 13.91
CA VAL A 108 3.84 -1.54 15.01
C VAL A 108 2.38 -1.69 15.43
N LEU A 109 1.53 -2.20 14.53
CA LEU A 109 0.12 -2.48 14.82
C LEU A 109 -0.07 -3.79 15.59
N ALA A 110 0.74 -4.82 15.31
CA ALA A 110 0.62 -6.12 15.96
C ALA A 110 1.36 -6.19 17.31
N ILE A 111 2.54 -5.58 17.43
CA ILE A 111 3.38 -5.70 18.64
C ILE A 111 2.67 -5.27 19.94
N ILE A 112 1.68 -4.38 19.83
CA ILE A 112 0.95 -3.88 20.99
C ILE A 112 0.09 -4.97 21.64
N GLY A 113 -0.44 -5.92 20.87
CA GLY A 113 -1.24 -7.01 21.41
C GLY A 113 -0.46 -7.80 22.46
N VAL A 114 0.80 -8.12 22.14
CA VAL A 114 1.68 -8.80 23.08
C VAL A 114 2.14 -7.86 24.20
N ALA A 115 2.49 -6.61 23.89
CA ALA A 115 2.95 -5.65 24.89
C ALA A 115 1.86 -5.34 25.95
N LEU A 116 0.58 -5.32 25.58
CA LEU A 116 -0.53 -5.11 26.51
C LEU A 116 -0.58 -6.16 27.62
N THR A 117 -0.13 -7.40 27.39
CA THR A 117 -0.10 -8.42 28.44
C THR A 117 0.78 -8.03 29.63
N GLN A 118 1.79 -7.20 29.42
CA GLN A 118 2.67 -6.65 30.47
C GLN A 118 2.24 -5.24 30.89
N ILE A 119 1.75 -4.41 29.96
CA ILE A 119 1.36 -3.02 30.19
C ILE A 119 0.10 -2.95 31.07
N THR A 120 -0.89 -3.81 30.82
CA THR A 120 -2.18 -3.84 31.54
C THR A 120 -1.97 -4.05 33.05
N PRO A 121 -1.25 -5.06 33.54
CA PRO A 121 -1.00 -5.21 34.97
C PRO A 121 -0.07 -4.13 35.53
N LEU A 122 0.92 -3.65 34.75
CA LEU A 122 1.91 -2.67 35.20
C LEU A 122 1.25 -1.31 35.53
N PHE A 123 0.38 -0.82 34.65
CA PHE A 123 -0.33 0.45 34.82
C PHE A 123 -1.73 0.29 35.44
N ALA A 124 -2.08 -0.93 35.89
CA ALA A 124 -3.42 -1.27 36.39
C ALA A 124 -4.54 -0.78 35.46
N LEU A 125 -4.37 -1.03 34.15
CA LEU A 125 -5.33 -0.58 33.14
C LEU A 125 -6.64 -1.33 33.32
N ASP A 126 -7.73 -0.58 33.38
CA ASP A 126 -9.06 -1.14 33.18
C ASP A 126 -9.31 -1.45 31.69
N THR A 127 -10.43 -2.08 31.39
CA THR A 127 -10.83 -2.46 30.04
C THR A 127 -10.92 -1.25 29.12
N MET A 128 -11.34 -0.10 29.63
CA MET A 128 -11.49 1.14 28.88
C MET A 128 -10.13 1.72 28.47
N TRP A 129 -9.15 1.73 29.38
CA TRP A 129 -7.79 2.18 29.07
C TRP A 129 -7.07 1.22 28.11
N SER A 130 -7.22 -0.09 28.30
CA SER A 130 -6.66 -1.10 27.38
C SER A 130 -7.24 -0.92 25.98
N ALA A 131 -8.55 -0.71 25.87
CA ALA A 131 -9.23 -0.39 24.63
C ALA A 131 -8.72 0.92 23.99
N ALA A 132 -8.51 1.97 24.79
CA ALA A 132 -8.02 3.26 24.32
C ALA A 132 -6.58 3.15 23.78
N VAL A 133 -5.69 2.44 24.47
CA VAL A 133 -4.31 2.19 24.00
C VAL A 133 -4.33 1.41 22.67
N GLY A 134 -5.16 0.38 22.54
CA GLY A 134 -5.32 -0.39 21.30
C GLY A 134 -5.87 0.44 20.14
N ALA A 135 -6.93 1.23 20.38
CA ALA A 135 -7.65 1.98 19.34
C ALA A 135 -6.98 3.29 18.93
N SER A 136 -6.12 3.88 19.77
CA SER A 136 -5.53 5.21 19.53
C SER A 136 -4.74 5.29 18.24
N VAL A 137 -4.03 4.23 17.86
CA VAL A 137 -3.27 4.16 16.62
C VAL A 137 -4.18 4.25 15.38
N PHE A 138 -5.36 3.62 15.42
CA PHE A 138 -6.31 3.66 14.30
C PHE A 138 -6.97 5.03 14.17
N LEU A 139 -7.19 5.73 15.28
CA LEU A 139 -7.59 7.13 15.27
C LEU A 139 -6.51 8.01 14.63
N GLY A 140 -5.24 7.75 14.94
CA GLY A 140 -4.10 8.39 14.29
C GLY A 140 -4.08 8.10 12.77
N ILE A 141 -4.26 6.86 12.35
CA ILE A 141 -4.30 6.46 10.93
C ILE A 141 -5.42 7.19 10.19
N PHE A 142 -6.61 7.31 10.79
CA PHE A 142 -7.74 8.03 10.19
C PHE A 142 -7.35 9.47 9.82
N PHE A 143 -6.82 10.23 10.76
CA PHE A 143 -6.35 11.60 10.50
C PHE A 143 -5.11 11.63 9.60
N GLY A 144 -4.19 10.68 9.78
CA GLY A 144 -2.96 10.55 9.03
C GLY A 144 -3.19 10.31 7.53
N THR A 145 -4.16 9.49 7.18
CA THR A 145 -4.51 9.23 5.77
C THR A 145 -5.03 10.49 5.08
N ILE A 146 -5.84 11.30 5.77
CA ILE A 146 -6.40 12.55 5.24
C ILE A 146 -5.31 13.63 5.13
N LEU A 147 -4.58 13.86 6.21
CA LEU A 147 -3.56 14.91 6.29
C LEU A 147 -2.30 14.54 5.49
N GLY A 148 -1.94 13.27 5.48
CA GLY A 148 -0.75 12.76 4.81
C GLY A 148 -0.83 12.92 3.29
N GLY A 149 -1.98 12.65 2.68
CA GLY A 149 -2.19 12.90 1.26
C GLY A 149 -1.95 14.37 0.89
N TRP A 150 -2.56 15.30 1.63
CA TRP A 150 -2.38 16.73 1.41
C TRP A 150 -0.93 17.18 1.66
N LEU A 151 -0.29 16.68 2.71
CA LEU A 151 1.09 17.02 3.05
C LEU A 151 2.07 16.49 1.99
N THR A 152 1.82 15.30 1.48
CA THR A 152 2.59 14.66 0.40
C THR A 152 2.55 15.48 -0.89
N ASP A 153 1.39 16.02 -1.24
CA ASP A 153 1.25 16.88 -2.42
C ASP A 153 2.00 18.22 -2.25
N LEU A 154 2.15 18.71 -1.01
CA LEU A 154 2.90 19.96 -0.74
C LEU A 154 4.42 19.74 -0.72
N VAL A 155 4.88 18.75 0.03
CA VAL A 155 6.29 18.55 0.42
C VAL A 155 7.04 17.66 -0.59
N GLY A 156 6.33 16.76 -1.25
CA GLY A 156 6.89 15.75 -2.15
C GLY A 156 6.80 14.35 -1.55
N ARG A 157 6.77 13.36 -2.44
CA ARG A 157 6.57 11.96 -2.05
C ARG A 157 7.81 11.38 -1.36
N ARG A 158 9.00 11.66 -1.88
CA ARG A 158 10.27 11.23 -1.29
C ARG A 158 10.49 11.79 0.10
N ALA A 159 10.24 13.08 0.29
CA ALA A 159 10.46 13.72 1.59
C ALA A 159 9.51 13.15 2.66
N MET A 160 8.23 12.99 2.32
CA MET A 160 7.25 12.38 3.22
C MET A 160 7.56 10.92 3.51
N PHE A 161 8.05 10.17 2.51
CA PHE A 161 8.46 8.76 2.61
C PHE A 161 9.66 8.51 3.54
N ILE A 162 10.40 9.55 3.90
CA ILE A 162 11.47 9.53 4.90
C ILE A 162 10.93 10.02 6.25
N ILE A 163 10.14 11.11 6.23
CA ILE A 163 9.60 11.75 7.44
C ILE A 163 8.71 10.79 8.22
N ASP A 164 7.88 10.00 7.54
CA ASP A 164 6.99 9.02 8.17
C ASP A 164 7.77 7.96 8.94
N VAL A 165 8.78 7.34 8.35
CA VAL A 165 9.61 6.31 9.01
C VAL A 165 10.40 6.88 10.17
N VAL A 166 10.97 8.09 10.03
CA VAL A 166 11.68 8.77 11.12
C VAL A 166 10.71 9.04 12.27
N ALA A 167 9.52 9.54 11.97
CA ALA A 167 8.54 9.88 13.01
C ALA A 167 8.02 8.61 13.72
N ILE A 168 7.72 7.54 12.98
CA ILE A 168 7.33 6.25 13.58
C ILE A 168 8.43 5.75 14.52
N GLY A 169 9.70 5.80 14.10
CA GLY A 169 10.83 5.41 14.93
C GLY A 169 10.96 6.26 16.19
N VAL A 170 10.87 7.59 16.06
CA VAL A 170 10.94 8.52 17.20
C VAL A 170 9.80 8.28 18.19
N PHE A 171 8.55 8.16 17.74
CA PHE A 171 7.42 7.92 18.64
C PHE A 171 7.43 6.51 19.23
N SER A 172 7.99 5.51 18.54
CA SER A 172 8.24 4.18 19.11
C SER A 172 9.25 4.23 20.25
N VAL A 173 10.34 5.00 20.10
CA VAL A 173 11.29 5.26 21.21
C VAL A 173 10.63 6.03 22.36
N LEU A 174 9.85 7.07 22.04
CA LEU A 174 9.13 7.85 23.07
C LEU A 174 8.15 6.97 23.86
N SER A 175 7.51 5.98 23.21
CA SER A 175 6.63 5.02 23.89
C SER A 175 7.34 4.22 24.99
N VAL A 176 8.65 3.99 24.87
CA VAL A 176 9.47 3.27 25.86
C VAL A 176 9.56 4.03 27.20
N PHE A 177 9.49 5.36 27.12
CA PHE A 177 9.60 6.25 28.28
C PHE A 177 8.24 6.65 28.86
N ALA A 178 7.16 6.05 28.40
CA ALA A 178 5.83 6.36 28.91
C ALA A 178 5.73 5.98 30.40
N ALA A 179 5.33 6.94 31.22
CA ALA A 179 5.16 6.78 32.66
C ALA A 179 3.68 6.62 33.06
N ASP A 180 2.75 6.90 32.15
CA ASP A 180 1.32 6.78 32.36
C ASP A 180 0.58 6.33 31.08
N PRO A 181 -0.66 5.83 31.19
CA PRO A 181 -1.44 5.35 30.05
C PRO A 181 -1.72 6.41 28.99
N LEU A 182 -1.89 7.67 29.36
CA LEU A 182 -2.19 8.76 28.44
C LEU A 182 -1.00 9.02 27.50
N GLN A 183 0.24 8.94 28.01
CA GLN A 183 1.45 9.08 27.20
C GLN A 183 1.55 7.97 26.15
N LEU A 184 1.19 6.73 26.51
CA LEU A 184 1.09 5.62 25.56
C LEU A 184 0.04 5.89 24.48
N VAL A 185 -1.15 6.31 24.87
CA VAL A 185 -2.24 6.66 23.93
C VAL A 185 -1.78 7.75 22.96
N LEU A 186 -1.12 8.81 23.45
CA LEU A 186 -0.64 9.92 22.62
C LEU A 186 0.49 9.48 21.68
N ALA A 187 1.43 8.69 22.18
CA ALA A 187 2.53 8.17 21.36
C ALA A 187 2.00 7.23 20.25
N ARG A 188 1.07 6.34 20.58
CA ARG A 188 0.43 5.46 19.59
C ARG A 188 -0.44 6.22 18.59
N PHE A 189 -1.18 7.24 19.03
CA PHE A 189 -1.89 8.14 18.12
C PHE A 189 -0.92 8.80 17.13
N ALA A 190 0.23 9.30 17.61
CA ALA A 190 1.24 9.91 16.77
C ALA A 190 1.88 8.90 15.78
N ILE A 191 2.18 7.67 16.23
CA ILE A 191 2.61 6.58 15.33
C ILE A 191 1.56 6.38 14.24
N GLY A 192 0.28 6.25 14.62
CA GLY A 192 -0.82 6.07 13.68
C GLY A 192 -0.93 7.19 12.65
N LEU A 193 -0.69 8.44 13.06
CA LEU A 193 -0.73 9.58 12.14
C LEU A 193 0.26 9.43 10.97
N PHE A 194 1.47 8.95 11.24
CA PHE A 194 2.50 8.74 10.22
C PHE A 194 2.31 7.44 9.45
N VAL A 195 1.86 6.36 10.09
CA VAL A 195 1.43 5.12 9.41
C VAL A 195 0.32 5.43 8.40
N GLY A 196 -0.68 6.24 8.79
CA GLY A 196 -1.75 6.65 7.87
C GLY A 196 -1.24 7.46 6.67
N ALA A 197 -0.20 8.25 6.85
CA ALA A 197 0.41 9.03 5.78
C ALA A 197 1.22 8.16 4.79
N ASP A 198 1.82 7.05 5.23
CA ASP A 198 2.61 6.16 4.36
C ASP A 198 1.76 5.47 3.28
N TYR A 199 0.50 5.11 3.56
CA TYR A 199 -0.36 4.36 2.63
C TYR A 199 -0.51 5.01 1.24
N PRO A 200 -0.91 6.29 1.10
CA PRO A 200 -1.01 6.92 -0.21
C PRO A 200 0.36 7.09 -0.88
N ILE A 201 1.44 7.24 -0.13
CA ILE A 201 2.79 7.43 -0.65
C ILE A 201 3.30 6.13 -1.28
N ALA A 202 3.29 5.03 -0.51
CA ALA A 202 3.80 3.74 -0.94
C ALA A 202 3.04 3.20 -2.16
N THR A 203 1.70 3.24 -2.12
CA THR A 203 0.86 2.74 -3.22
C THR A 203 1.02 3.56 -4.49
N SER A 204 1.15 4.90 -4.39
CA SER A 204 1.38 5.75 -5.55
C SER A 204 2.76 5.53 -6.17
N LEU A 205 3.82 5.43 -5.37
CA LEU A 205 5.16 5.12 -5.87
C LEU A 205 5.20 3.77 -6.59
N ILE A 206 4.60 2.73 -6.01
CA ILE A 206 4.51 1.42 -6.67
C ILE A 206 3.72 1.52 -7.99
N ALA A 207 2.59 2.24 -8.01
CA ALA A 207 1.78 2.38 -9.21
C ALA A 207 2.51 3.12 -10.34
N GLU A 208 3.35 4.13 -10.00
CA GLU A 208 4.09 4.93 -10.96
C GLU A 208 5.36 4.26 -11.49
N PHE A 209 6.05 3.51 -10.64
CA PHE A 209 7.31 2.87 -11.01
C PHE A 209 7.17 1.40 -11.45
N THR A 210 6.00 0.77 -11.30
CA THR A 210 5.85 -0.65 -11.63
C THR A 210 5.19 -0.84 -13.00
N PRO A 211 5.84 -1.55 -13.93
CA PRO A 211 5.25 -1.92 -15.22
C PRO A 211 3.95 -2.72 -15.04
N LYS A 212 2.98 -2.53 -15.95
CA LYS A 212 1.65 -3.14 -15.89
C LYS A 212 1.66 -4.65 -15.63
N ALA A 213 2.57 -5.37 -16.30
CA ALA A 213 2.70 -6.82 -16.16
C ALA A 213 3.02 -7.29 -14.73
N HIS A 214 3.67 -6.46 -13.91
CA HIS A 214 4.12 -6.79 -12.55
C HIS A 214 3.33 -6.07 -11.45
N ARG A 215 2.44 -5.15 -11.81
CA ARG A 215 1.70 -4.30 -10.86
C ARG A 215 0.88 -5.09 -9.86
N SER A 216 0.15 -6.13 -10.30
CA SER A 216 -0.65 -6.99 -9.40
C SER A 216 0.22 -7.72 -8.37
N ILE A 217 1.38 -8.24 -8.79
CA ILE A 217 2.33 -8.91 -7.90
C ILE A 217 2.93 -7.91 -6.91
N SER A 218 3.29 -6.70 -7.38
CA SER A 218 3.85 -5.65 -6.52
C SER A 218 2.85 -5.16 -5.48
N MET A 219 1.56 -5.03 -5.84
CA MET A 219 0.49 -4.71 -4.89
C MET A 219 0.23 -5.86 -3.90
N GLY A 220 0.31 -7.11 -4.36
CA GLY A 220 0.27 -8.28 -3.48
C GLY A 220 1.45 -8.32 -2.51
N ALA A 221 2.64 -7.89 -2.93
CA ALA A 221 3.82 -7.80 -2.08
C ALA A 221 3.64 -6.78 -0.92
N VAL A 222 2.89 -5.69 -1.12
CA VAL A 222 2.53 -4.74 -0.06
C VAL A 222 1.75 -5.45 1.05
N SER A 223 0.71 -6.24 0.68
CA SER A 223 -0.08 -7.00 1.65
C SER A 223 0.73 -8.09 2.34
N ALA A 224 1.56 -8.82 1.58
CA ALA A 224 2.44 -9.85 2.15
C ALA A 224 3.46 -9.25 3.12
N ALA A 225 4.02 -8.07 2.81
CA ALA A 225 4.93 -7.36 3.69
C ALA A 225 4.25 -6.95 5.00
N TRP A 226 2.99 -6.50 4.95
CA TRP A 226 2.21 -6.18 6.15
C TRP A 226 2.08 -7.40 7.08
N TYR A 227 1.63 -8.54 6.54
CA TYR A 227 1.50 -9.76 7.34
C TYR A 227 2.85 -10.30 7.81
N LEU A 228 3.92 -10.13 7.03
CA LEU A 228 5.27 -10.48 7.47
C LEU A 228 5.71 -9.62 8.66
N GLY A 229 5.41 -8.33 8.63
CA GLY A 229 5.68 -7.41 9.73
C GLY A 229 4.92 -7.81 11.00
N ALA A 230 3.62 -8.10 10.88
CA ALA A 230 2.78 -8.55 11.98
C ALA A 230 3.27 -9.90 12.57
N THR A 231 3.64 -10.85 11.71
CA THR A 231 4.23 -12.13 12.13
C THR A 231 5.56 -11.92 12.86
N ALA A 232 6.44 -11.05 12.34
CA ALA A 232 7.71 -10.73 12.98
C ALA A 232 7.48 -10.09 14.36
N ALA A 233 6.50 -9.19 14.49
CA ALA A 233 6.12 -8.58 15.76
C ALA A 233 5.66 -9.64 16.78
N ALA A 234 4.83 -10.59 16.38
CA ALA A 234 4.34 -11.65 17.25
C ALA A 234 5.50 -12.52 17.77
N PHE A 235 6.46 -12.90 16.92
CA PHE A 235 7.66 -13.65 17.35
C PHE A 235 8.59 -12.83 18.24
N VAL A 236 8.80 -11.55 17.96
CA VAL A 236 9.57 -10.65 18.84
C VAL A 236 8.88 -10.51 20.19
N GLY A 237 7.57 -10.33 20.19
CA GLY A 237 6.77 -10.31 21.41
C GLY A 237 6.89 -11.59 22.22
N PHE A 238 6.76 -12.75 21.58
CA PHE A 238 6.95 -14.05 22.22
C PHE A 238 8.35 -14.20 22.86
N ALA A 239 9.40 -13.74 22.18
CA ALA A 239 10.77 -13.79 22.70
C ALA A 239 10.96 -12.87 23.91
N LEU A 240 10.32 -11.70 23.94
CA LEU A 240 10.54 -10.65 24.92
C LEU A 240 9.55 -10.67 26.09
N VAL A 241 8.42 -11.40 25.99
CA VAL A 241 7.38 -11.41 27.05
C VAL A 241 7.85 -11.95 28.39
N GLY A 242 8.89 -12.80 28.41
CA GLY A 242 9.47 -13.34 29.65
C GLY A 242 10.53 -12.45 30.31
N ILE A 243 10.82 -11.28 29.75
CA ILE A 243 11.83 -10.35 30.23
C ILE A 243 11.14 -9.27 31.08
N GLU A 244 11.75 -8.90 32.20
CA GLU A 244 11.32 -7.76 33.01
C GLU A 244 11.36 -6.49 32.13
N ASP A 245 10.30 -5.66 32.19
CA ASP A 245 10.14 -4.51 31.28
C ASP A 245 10.19 -4.86 29.77
N GLY A 246 9.88 -6.10 29.40
CA GLY A 246 9.91 -6.59 28.01
C GLY A 246 9.07 -5.76 27.06
N TRP A 247 7.96 -5.18 27.54
CA TRP A 247 7.10 -4.29 26.74
C TRP A 247 7.85 -3.07 26.19
N LYS A 248 8.84 -2.54 26.93
CA LYS A 248 9.69 -1.43 26.47
C LYS A 248 10.53 -1.85 25.26
N TRP A 249 11.11 -3.03 25.35
CA TRP A 249 11.88 -3.60 24.25
C TRP A 249 11.00 -3.96 23.05
N MET A 250 9.78 -4.45 23.27
CA MET A 250 8.80 -4.73 22.22
C MET A 250 8.45 -3.45 21.44
N LEU A 251 8.07 -2.37 22.13
CA LEU A 251 7.72 -1.10 21.48
C LEU A 251 8.96 -0.44 20.83
N GLY A 252 10.10 -0.46 21.51
CA GLY A 252 11.36 0.10 21.00
C GLY A 252 11.95 -0.65 19.81
N SER A 253 11.68 -1.95 19.67
CA SER A 253 12.22 -2.79 18.59
C SER A 253 11.80 -2.33 17.19
N ALA A 254 10.71 -1.59 17.05
CA ALA A 254 10.28 -0.99 15.79
C ALA A 254 11.33 -0.04 15.17
N VAL A 255 12.29 0.44 15.96
CA VAL A 255 13.42 1.25 15.47
C VAL A 255 14.31 0.46 14.49
N VAL A 256 14.43 -0.85 14.67
CA VAL A 256 15.28 -1.69 13.80
C VAL A 256 14.79 -1.67 12.35
N PRO A 257 13.53 -2.04 12.05
CA PRO A 257 13.02 -1.91 10.69
C PRO A 257 12.99 -0.46 10.19
N CYS A 258 12.78 0.55 11.07
CA CYS A 258 12.87 1.96 10.66
C CYS A 258 14.25 2.29 10.11
N ILE A 259 15.34 1.90 10.79
CA ILE A 259 16.72 2.14 10.33
C ILE A 259 16.97 1.44 8.99
N ILE A 260 16.55 0.18 8.84
CA ILE A 260 16.71 -0.58 7.59
C ILE A 260 15.99 0.14 6.44
N LEU A 261 14.78 0.61 6.68
CA LEU A 261 14.00 1.34 5.68
C LEU A 261 14.62 2.69 5.33
N LEU A 262 15.11 3.45 6.30
CA LEU A 262 15.79 4.73 6.06
C LEU A 262 17.01 4.56 5.17
N ILE A 263 17.84 3.55 5.42
CA ILE A 263 19.00 3.23 4.60
C ILE A 263 18.57 2.85 3.18
N GLY A 264 17.55 2.00 3.04
CA GLY A 264 17.08 1.51 1.75
C GLY A 264 16.34 2.56 0.92
N ARG A 265 15.61 3.47 1.57
CA ARG A 265 14.84 4.55 0.92
C ARG A 265 15.70 5.74 0.50
N HIS A 266 16.94 5.86 0.97
CA HIS A 266 17.83 6.99 0.69
C HIS A 266 18.02 7.28 -0.81
N ASP A 267 18.14 6.23 -1.64
CA ASP A 267 18.37 6.36 -3.08
C ASP A 267 17.11 6.43 -3.94
N ILE A 268 15.92 6.29 -3.34
CA ILE A 268 14.66 6.36 -4.07
C ILE A 268 14.45 7.79 -4.55
N PRO A 269 14.25 8.01 -5.87
CA PRO A 269 14.03 9.34 -6.42
C PRO A 269 12.64 9.88 -6.08
N GLU A 270 12.44 11.17 -6.32
CA GLU A 270 11.11 11.78 -6.26
C GLU A 270 10.25 11.28 -7.43
N SER A 271 8.93 11.31 -7.24
CA SER A 271 7.97 10.93 -8.28
C SER A 271 8.06 11.83 -9.51
N PRO A 272 8.23 11.26 -10.72
CA PRO A 272 8.23 12.04 -11.96
C PRO A 272 6.94 12.82 -12.16
N LEU A 273 5.78 12.22 -11.87
CA LEU A 273 4.47 12.87 -12.00
C LEU A 273 4.31 14.03 -11.01
N TRP A 274 4.82 13.90 -9.79
CA TRP A 274 4.82 15.01 -8.84
C TRP A 274 5.72 16.15 -9.29
N LEU A 275 6.93 15.85 -9.81
CA LEU A 275 7.83 16.86 -10.35
C LEU A 275 7.20 17.63 -11.52
N GLN A 276 6.52 16.93 -12.43
CA GLN A 276 5.76 17.54 -13.51
C GLN A 276 4.64 18.46 -12.99
N SER A 277 3.85 18.00 -12.01
CA SER A 277 2.78 18.80 -11.41
C SER A 277 3.29 20.10 -10.73
N LYS A 278 4.58 20.13 -10.38
CA LYS A 278 5.27 21.32 -9.84
C LYS A 278 6.00 22.15 -10.91
N GLY A 279 5.86 21.81 -12.20
CA GLY A 279 6.55 22.49 -13.31
C GLY A 279 8.04 22.17 -13.42
N LYS A 280 8.54 21.15 -12.73
CA LYS A 280 9.94 20.73 -12.70
C LYS A 280 10.24 19.67 -13.77
N PHE A 281 9.95 19.98 -15.03
CA PHE A 281 10.04 19.03 -16.15
C PHE A 281 11.44 18.46 -16.37
N ALA A 282 12.50 19.27 -16.20
CA ALA A 282 13.87 18.80 -16.35
C ALA A 282 14.26 17.77 -15.27
N GLU A 283 13.85 17.98 -14.00
CA GLU A 283 14.08 17.03 -12.92
C GLU A 283 13.27 15.74 -13.16
N ALA A 284 12.02 15.85 -13.62
CA ALA A 284 11.17 14.72 -13.96
C ALA A 284 11.81 13.86 -15.06
N ARG A 285 12.32 14.49 -16.13
CA ARG A 285 13.01 13.80 -17.21
C ARG A 285 14.27 13.08 -16.74
N ALA A 286 15.10 13.75 -15.93
CA ALA A 286 16.31 13.13 -15.35
C ALA A 286 16.00 11.89 -14.49
N VAL A 287 14.90 11.90 -13.75
CA VAL A 287 14.44 10.73 -13.00
C VAL A 287 14.00 9.61 -13.94
N MET A 288 13.24 9.92 -14.98
CA MET A 288 12.78 8.94 -15.97
C MET A 288 13.96 8.28 -16.68
N ASP A 289 14.92 9.07 -17.16
CA ASP A 289 16.11 8.59 -17.84
C ASP A 289 16.98 7.69 -16.92
N ARG A 290 17.10 8.07 -15.65
CA ARG A 290 17.81 7.28 -14.63
C ARG A 290 17.15 5.94 -14.33
N VAL A 291 15.81 5.90 -14.25
CA VAL A 291 15.03 4.75 -13.77
C VAL A 291 14.68 3.79 -14.92
N PHE A 292 14.28 4.34 -16.06
CA PHE A 292 13.71 3.59 -17.16
C PHE A 292 14.58 3.61 -18.44
N GLY A 293 15.54 4.53 -18.56
CA GLY A 293 16.36 4.75 -19.74
C GLY A 293 15.85 5.88 -20.63
N GLU A 294 16.68 6.29 -21.61
CA GLU A 294 16.46 7.52 -22.40
C GLU A 294 15.31 7.44 -23.42
N ASP A 295 14.75 6.24 -23.68
CA ASP A 295 13.80 6.00 -24.79
C ASP A 295 12.32 6.07 -24.40
N ILE A 296 11.98 6.56 -23.20
CA ILE A 296 10.58 6.59 -22.74
C ILE A 296 10.00 7.98 -22.86
N GLU A 297 8.93 8.11 -23.66
CA GLU A 297 8.17 9.35 -23.73
C GLU A 297 7.26 9.50 -22.51
N ILE A 298 7.31 10.69 -21.93
CA ILE A 298 6.35 11.14 -20.94
C ILE A 298 5.20 11.74 -21.73
N HIS A 299 4.02 11.11 -21.70
CA HIS A 299 2.84 11.73 -22.28
C HIS A 299 2.53 13.02 -21.50
N GLU A 300 2.76 14.17 -22.13
CA GLU A 300 2.44 15.49 -21.58
C GLU A 300 0.92 15.74 -21.46
N ASP A 301 0.10 14.86 -22.01
CA ASP A 301 -1.34 15.07 -22.20
C ASP A 301 -2.22 14.82 -20.96
N GLU A 302 -1.69 14.27 -19.89
CA GLU A 302 -2.43 14.22 -18.63
C GLU A 302 -2.19 15.50 -17.81
N GLN A 303 -2.74 16.64 -18.29
CA GLN A 303 -2.90 17.79 -17.41
C GLN A 303 -3.70 17.36 -16.18
N PRO A 304 -3.24 17.71 -14.96
CA PRO A 304 -3.98 17.38 -13.76
C PRO A 304 -5.33 18.09 -13.80
N THR A 305 -6.35 17.39 -14.28
CA THR A 305 -7.73 17.86 -14.20
C THR A 305 -8.00 18.08 -12.71
N LYS A 306 -8.36 19.33 -12.35
CA LYS A 306 -8.71 19.68 -10.97
C LYS A 306 -9.79 18.71 -10.49
N THR A 307 -9.37 17.76 -9.66
CA THR A 307 -10.26 16.72 -9.14
C THR A 307 -11.23 17.39 -8.17
N SER A 308 -12.48 17.54 -8.57
CA SER A 308 -13.54 17.96 -7.67
C SER A 308 -14.10 16.72 -6.97
N LEU A 309 -14.05 16.67 -5.63
CA LEU A 309 -14.72 15.62 -4.84
C LEU A 309 -16.20 15.48 -5.25
N GLY A 310 -16.83 16.60 -5.67
CA GLY A 310 -18.20 16.60 -6.20
C GLY A 310 -18.38 15.74 -7.45
N PHE A 311 -17.35 15.49 -8.23
CA PHE A 311 -17.41 14.61 -9.40
C PHE A 311 -17.71 13.16 -8.98
N LEU A 312 -17.11 12.66 -7.91
CA LEU A 312 -17.33 11.30 -7.41
C LEU A 312 -18.80 11.04 -7.07
N PHE A 313 -19.48 12.04 -6.50
CA PHE A 313 -20.89 11.95 -6.17
C PHE A 313 -21.80 12.09 -7.41
N LYS A 314 -21.51 13.03 -8.31
CA LYS A 314 -22.29 13.28 -9.52
C LYS A 314 -22.17 12.17 -10.56
N ALA A 315 -20.99 11.57 -10.71
CA ALA A 315 -20.73 10.54 -11.72
C ALA A 315 -21.16 9.12 -11.33
N GLY A 316 -21.88 8.95 -10.20
CA GLY A 316 -22.38 7.62 -9.79
C GLY A 316 -21.35 6.70 -9.13
N TYR A 317 -20.11 7.16 -8.92
CA TYR A 317 -19.06 6.36 -8.25
C TYR A 317 -19.31 6.16 -6.75
N PHE A 318 -20.23 6.90 -6.15
CA PHE A 318 -20.53 6.84 -4.72
C PHE A 318 -20.88 5.43 -4.25
N LYS A 319 -21.70 4.68 -5.01
CA LYS A 319 -22.05 3.29 -4.68
C LYS A 319 -20.82 2.39 -4.62
N ARG A 320 -19.86 2.56 -5.55
CA ARG A 320 -18.61 1.79 -5.56
C ARG A 320 -17.73 2.14 -4.36
N ILE A 321 -17.65 3.44 -3.98
CA ILE A 321 -16.91 3.90 -2.80
C ILE A 321 -17.46 3.28 -1.53
N ILE A 322 -18.79 3.36 -1.33
CA ILE A 322 -19.45 2.78 -0.16
C ILE A 322 -19.27 1.26 -0.12
N TYR A 323 -19.46 0.57 -1.26
CA TYR A 323 -19.24 -0.86 -1.34
C TYR A 323 -17.81 -1.25 -0.92
N LEU A 324 -16.79 -0.60 -1.49
CA LEU A 324 -15.40 -0.87 -1.16
C LEU A 324 -15.06 -0.51 0.29
N GLY A 325 -15.59 0.59 0.80
CA GLY A 325 -15.41 0.99 2.19
C GLY A 325 -15.99 -0.04 3.16
N ILE A 326 -17.22 -0.51 2.92
CA ILE A 326 -17.86 -1.54 3.75
C ILE A 326 -17.18 -2.90 3.59
N LEU A 327 -16.80 -3.28 2.35
CA LEU A 327 -16.06 -4.52 2.10
C LEU A 327 -14.74 -4.54 2.89
N THR A 328 -13.97 -3.46 2.80
CA THR A 328 -12.70 -3.33 3.55
C THR A 328 -12.97 -3.35 5.06
N LEU A 329 -14.01 -2.67 5.53
CA LEU A 329 -14.42 -2.70 6.94
C LEU A 329 -14.70 -4.13 7.40
N CYS A 330 -15.52 -4.88 6.65
CA CYS A 330 -15.88 -6.26 7.00
C CYS A 330 -14.66 -7.19 7.09
N GLN A 331 -13.62 -6.92 6.31
CA GLN A 331 -12.38 -7.71 6.30
C GLN A 331 -11.44 -7.29 7.43
N VAL A 332 -11.20 -5.97 7.61
CA VAL A 332 -10.14 -5.49 8.52
C VAL A 332 -10.58 -5.45 9.99
N VAL A 333 -11.87 -5.30 10.28
CA VAL A 333 -12.39 -5.21 11.65
C VAL A 333 -12.08 -6.48 12.46
N PRO A 334 -12.43 -7.70 12.01
CA PRO A 334 -12.07 -8.92 12.75
C PRO A 334 -10.56 -9.12 12.81
N MET A 335 -9.84 -8.77 11.74
CA MET A 335 -8.39 -8.93 11.67
C MET A 335 -7.68 -8.08 12.72
N TYR A 336 -8.00 -6.79 12.82
CA TYR A 336 -7.35 -5.91 13.80
C TYR A 336 -7.76 -6.23 15.24
N ALA A 337 -8.98 -6.72 15.47
CA ALA A 337 -9.38 -7.23 16.79
C ALA A 337 -8.46 -8.37 17.24
N ILE A 338 -8.15 -9.32 16.34
CA ILE A 338 -7.24 -10.44 16.61
C ILE A 338 -5.81 -9.95 16.82
N TYR A 339 -5.29 -9.02 15.99
CA TYR A 339 -3.93 -8.50 16.16
C TYR A 339 -3.75 -7.60 17.39
N THR A 340 -4.81 -6.97 17.89
CA THR A 340 -4.71 -6.10 19.07
C THR A 340 -4.95 -6.85 20.38
N PHE A 341 -5.88 -7.81 20.37
CA PHE A 341 -6.31 -8.56 21.56
C PHE A 341 -6.16 -10.08 21.37
N GLY A 342 -5.23 -10.49 20.51
CA GLY A 342 -4.99 -11.90 20.20
C GLY A 342 -4.68 -12.75 21.41
N PRO A 343 -3.74 -12.36 22.31
CA PRO A 343 -3.46 -13.11 23.51
C PRO A 343 -4.67 -13.30 24.41
N ASP A 344 -5.52 -12.24 24.59
CA ASP A 344 -6.72 -12.28 25.41
C ASP A 344 -7.77 -13.22 24.78
N ILE A 345 -7.95 -13.14 23.46
CA ILE A 345 -8.85 -14.02 22.71
C ILE A 345 -8.38 -15.48 22.80
N MET A 346 -7.08 -15.74 22.65
CA MET A 346 -6.53 -17.09 22.74
C MET A 346 -6.66 -17.67 24.15
N SER A 347 -6.45 -16.84 25.19
CA SER A 347 -6.64 -17.28 26.58
C SER A 347 -8.10 -17.59 26.87
N ALA A 348 -9.05 -16.82 26.32
CA ALA A 348 -10.48 -17.07 26.46
C ALA A 348 -10.94 -18.39 25.78
N PHE A 349 -10.19 -18.91 24.81
CA PHE A 349 -10.35 -20.24 24.23
C PHE A 349 -9.62 -21.37 24.99
N GLY A 350 -9.08 -21.07 26.19
CA GLY A 350 -8.42 -22.08 27.02
C GLY A 350 -6.95 -22.37 26.67
N LEU A 351 -6.34 -21.59 25.79
CA LEU A 351 -4.90 -21.53 25.70
C LEU A 351 -4.39 -20.87 26.96
N SER A 352 -3.67 -21.62 27.80
CA SER A 352 -3.18 -21.15 29.10
C SER A 352 -2.56 -19.76 29.01
N GLU A 353 -2.82 -18.92 30.01
CA GLU A 353 -2.30 -17.55 30.10
C GLU A 353 -0.78 -17.46 29.89
N GLY A 354 -0.30 -16.35 29.38
CA GLY A 354 1.11 -16.07 29.21
C GLY A 354 1.67 -16.52 27.85
N ARG A 355 2.80 -17.23 27.86
CA ARG A 355 3.55 -17.57 26.62
C ARG A 355 2.76 -18.40 25.61
N MET A 356 1.84 -19.26 26.06
CA MET A 356 1.08 -20.14 25.16
C MET A 356 0.01 -19.40 24.37
N SER A 357 -0.65 -18.40 24.94
CA SER A 357 -1.62 -17.56 24.21
C SER A 357 -0.93 -16.72 23.13
N ILE A 358 0.28 -16.21 23.43
CA ILE A 358 1.10 -15.45 22.46
C ILE A 358 1.61 -16.37 21.34
N LEU A 359 1.97 -17.61 21.66
CA LEU A 359 2.34 -18.59 20.63
C LEU A 359 1.15 -18.92 19.71
N GLY A 360 -0.06 -19.04 20.26
CA GLY A 360 -1.29 -19.22 19.50
C GLY A 360 -1.54 -18.05 18.54
N GLU A 361 -1.42 -16.82 19.01
CA GLU A 361 -1.53 -15.62 18.16
C GLU A 361 -0.44 -15.59 17.09
N SER A 362 0.81 -15.94 17.44
CA SER A 362 1.93 -16.00 16.49
C SER A 362 1.65 -17.03 15.38
N ALA A 363 1.05 -18.17 15.72
CA ALA A 363 0.64 -19.18 14.75
C ALA A 363 -0.47 -18.65 13.81
N VAL A 364 -1.47 -17.94 14.35
CA VAL A 364 -2.53 -17.31 13.54
C VAL A 364 -1.93 -16.26 12.60
N SER A 365 -1.01 -15.43 13.08
CA SER A 365 -0.29 -14.43 12.27
C SER A 365 0.48 -15.07 11.12
N LEU A 366 1.11 -16.21 11.38
CA LEU A 366 1.80 -16.99 10.34
C LEU A 366 0.82 -17.54 9.29
N PHE A 367 -0.38 -17.98 9.67
CA PHE A 367 -1.40 -18.43 8.73
C PHE A 367 -1.90 -17.28 7.82
N PHE A 368 -2.02 -16.07 8.32
CA PHE A 368 -2.30 -14.89 7.49
C PHE A 368 -1.23 -14.69 6.41
N LEU A 369 0.04 -14.79 6.78
CA LEU A 369 1.16 -14.67 5.84
C LEU A 369 1.15 -15.81 4.81
N ILE A 370 1.04 -17.06 5.27
CA ILE A 370 1.01 -18.26 4.40
C ILE A 370 -0.16 -18.18 3.41
N GLY A 371 -1.33 -17.72 3.85
CA GLY A 371 -2.52 -17.58 3.00
C GLY A 371 -2.41 -16.49 1.94
N THR A 372 -1.64 -15.43 2.21
CA THR A 372 -1.44 -14.33 1.27
C THR A 372 -0.62 -14.75 0.05
N ILE A 373 0.37 -15.63 0.22
CA ILE A 373 1.24 -16.08 -0.87
C ILE A 373 0.45 -16.76 -2.00
N PRO A 374 -0.33 -17.83 -1.77
CA PRO A 374 -1.13 -18.45 -2.85
C PRO A 374 -2.21 -17.50 -3.38
N ALA A 375 -2.79 -16.62 -2.55
CA ALA A 375 -3.77 -15.64 -3.00
C ALA A 375 -3.22 -14.71 -4.09
N MET A 376 -1.93 -14.33 -4.04
CA MET A 376 -1.27 -13.54 -5.10
C MET A 376 -1.30 -14.25 -6.46
N PHE A 377 -1.14 -15.56 -6.49
CA PHE A 377 -1.17 -16.36 -7.72
C PHE A 377 -2.62 -16.65 -8.15
N TRP A 378 -3.50 -16.96 -7.20
CA TRP A 378 -4.91 -17.21 -7.46
C TRP A 378 -5.64 -15.99 -8.00
N LEU A 379 -5.21 -14.80 -7.65
CA LEU A 379 -5.74 -13.54 -8.20
C LEU A 379 -5.71 -13.52 -9.74
N ASN A 380 -4.63 -14.03 -10.34
CA ASN A 380 -4.48 -14.08 -11.79
C ASN A 380 -5.12 -15.31 -12.43
N SER A 381 -5.18 -16.43 -11.70
CA SER A 381 -5.71 -17.71 -12.23
C SER A 381 -7.22 -17.84 -12.05
N LEU A 382 -7.78 -17.51 -10.89
CA LEU A 382 -9.21 -17.62 -10.60
C LEU A 382 -9.99 -16.36 -10.99
N GLY A 383 -9.37 -15.17 -10.89
CA GLY A 383 -10.04 -13.88 -11.03
C GLY A 383 -10.33 -13.23 -9.68
N ARG A 384 -10.76 -11.96 -9.72
CA ARG A 384 -10.93 -11.15 -8.51
C ARG A 384 -12.17 -11.53 -7.74
N ARG A 385 -13.31 -11.64 -8.44
CA ARG A 385 -14.62 -11.94 -7.83
C ARG A 385 -14.69 -13.34 -7.22
N PRO A 386 -14.31 -14.43 -7.91
CA PRO A 386 -14.34 -15.78 -7.32
C PRO A 386 -13.40 -15.90 -6.13
N LEU A 387 -12.19 -15.31 -6.20
CA LEU A 387 -11.23 -15.31 -5.10
C LEU A 387 -11.82 -14.61 -3.87
N LEU A 388 -12.43 -13.43 -4.06
CA LEU A 388 -13.03 -12.66 -2.96
C LEU A 388 -14.16 -13.43 -2.29
N ILE A 389 -15.13 -13.92 -3.08
CA ILE A 389 -16.31 -14.65 -2.56
C ILE A 389 -15.89 -15.94 -1.85
N GLY A 390 -15.02 -16.74 -2.47
CA GLY A 390 -14.52 -17.98 -1.86
C GLY A 390 -13.74 -17.72 -0.57
N SER A 391 -12.90 -16.71 -0.55
CA SER A 391 -12.13 -16.32 0.64
C SER A 391 -13.05 -15.88 1.78
N LEU A 392 -14.00 -14.96 1.53
CA LEU A 392 -14.95 -14.51 2.56
C LEU A 392 -15.84 -15.65 3.08
N PHE A 393 -16.21 -16.60 2.21
CA PHE A 393 -16.97 -17.77 2.64
C PHE A 393 -16.18 -18.62 3.66
N PHE A 394 -14.94 -18.99 3.35
CA PHE A 394 -14.13 -19.79 4.28
C PHE A 394 -13.74 -19.03 5.54
N MET A 395 -13.51 -17.71 5.45
CA MET A 395 -13.33 -16.85 6.63
C MET A 395 -14.56 -16.89 7.54
N ALA A 396 -15.76 -16.75 6.96
CA ALA A 396 -17.01 -16.80 7.71
C ALA A 396 -17.20 -18.16 8.40
N VAL A 397 -16.93 -19.27 7.68
CA VAL A 397 -17.00 -20.64 8.24
C VAL A 397 -16.09 -20.78 9.46
N GLY A 398 -14.82 -20.31 9.37
CA GLY A 398 -13.89 -20.36 10.50
C GLY A 398 -14.41 -19.62 11.73
N LEU A 399 -14.87 -18.37 11.55
CA LEU A 399 -15.40 -17.55 12.65
C LEU A 399 -16.72 -18.08 13.23
N VAL A 400 -17.61 -18.64 12.39
CA VAL A 400 -18.85 -19.28 12.85
C VAL A 400 -18.55 -20.53 13.71
N ILE A 401 -17.59 -21.35 13.33
CA ILE A 401 -17.15 -22.49 14.14
C ILE A 401 -16.67 -22.03 15.51
N LEU A 402 -15.81 -21.00 15.57
CA LEU A 402 -15.30 -20.42 16.82
C LEU A 402 -16.42 -19.83 17.69
N GLY A 403 -17.42 -19.22 17.04
CA GLY A 403 -18.53 -18.59 17.77
C GLY A 403 -19.55 -19.56 18.33
N ILE A 404 -19.85 -20.66 17.60
CA ILE A 404 -20.83 -21.67 18.03
C ILE A 404 -20.22 -22.66 19.03
N PHE A 405 -18.94 -22.98 18.90
CA PHE A 405 -18.24 -23.96 19.70
C PHE A 405 -17.04 -23.35 20.46
N PRO A 406 -17.29 -22.40 21.41
CA PRO A 406 -16.19 -21.74 22.14
C PRO A 406 -15.40 -22.73 23.02
N ASP A 407 -16.05 -23.80 23.50
CA ASP A 407 -15.44 -24.85 24.34
C ASP A 407 -14.90 -26.03 23.51
N ALA A 408 -14.73 -25.86 22.21
CA ALA A 408 -14.21 -26.93 21.35
C ALA A 408 -12.76 -27.30 21.73
N PRO A 409 -12.35 -28.55 21.45
CA PRO A 409 -10.95 -28.95 21.63
C PRO A 409 -10.01 -27.98 20.90
N ILE A 410 -8.85 -27.69 21.51
CA ILE A 410 -7.90 -26.69 21.03
C ILE A 410 -7.48 -26.86 19.56
N TRP A 411 -7.40 -28.10 19.08
CA TRP A 411 -7.10 -28.35 17.67
C TRP A 411 -8.19 -27.84 16.71
N VAL A 412 -9.48 -27.87 17.12
CA VAL A 412 -10.60 -27.27 16.35
C VAL A 412 -10.45 -25.76 16.31
N VAL A 413 -10.12 -25.15 17.44
CA VAL A 413 -9.89 -23.70 17.56
C VAL A 413 -8.74 -23.27 16.64
N ILE A 414 -7.61 -23.98 16.66
CA ILE A 414 -6.45 -23.69 15.80
C ILE A 414 -6.80 -23.85 14.31
N ILE A 415 -7.54 -24.91 13.93
CA ILE A 415 -7.95 -25.09 12.54
C ILE A 415 -8.92 -24.00 12.09
N ALA A 416 -9.88 -23.62 12.93
CA ALA A 416 -10.87 -22.60 12.60
C ALA A 416 -10.24 -21.21 12.45
N PHE A 417 -9.32 -20.84 13.37
CA PHE A 417 -8.52 -19.62 13.21
C PHE A 417 -7.59 -19.70 11.99
N GLY A 418 -6.94 -20.84 11.77
CA GLY A 418 -6.10 -21.07 10.62
C GLY A 418 -6.87 -20.93 9.30
N LEU A 419 -8.09 -21.44 9.24
CA LEU A 419 -8.99 -21.29 8.09
C LEU A 419 -9.33 -19.81 7.84
N TYR A 420 -9.75 -19.09 8.89
CA TYR A 420 -10.02 -17.67 8.82
C TYR A 420 -8.78 -16.89 8.34
N ALA A 421 -7.65 -17.09 8.98
CA ALA A 421 -6.43 -16.36 8.70
C ALA A 421 -5.87 -16.64 7.29
N PHE A 422 -5.84 -17.92 6.88
CA PHE A 422 -5.36 -18.33 5.56
C PHE A 422 -6.17 -17.69 4.43
N PHE A 423 -7.50 -17.72 4.51
CA PHE A 423 -8.34 -17.15 3.46
C PHE A 423 -8.46 -15.63 3.55
N SER A 424 -8.04 -14.97 4.62
CA SER A 424 -7.98 -13.52 4.73
C SER A 424 -6.97 -12.88 3.76
N GLY A 425 -6.01 -13.64 3.24
CA GLY A 425 -5.04 -13.17 2.24
C GLY A 425 -5.68 -12.67 0.95
N GLY A 426 -6.75 -13.29 0.46
CA GLY A 426 -7.48 -12.87 -0.75
C GLY A 426 -8.07 -11.46 -0.62
N PRO A 427 -9.01 -11.22 0.30
CA PRO A 427 -9.53 -9.89 0.56
C PRO A 427 -8.46 -8.87 0.96
N GLY A 428 -7.41 -9.29 1.68
CA GLY A 428 -6.28 -8.46 2.06
C GLY A 428 -5.50 -7.87 0.87
N ILE A 429 -5.39 -8.59 -0.25
CA ILE A 429 -4.81 -8.06 -1.49
C ILE A 429 -5.83 -7.18 -2.22
N LEU A 430 -7.08 -7.63 -2.29
CA LEU A 430 -8.13 -6.98 -3.06
C LEU A 430 -8.54 -5.62 -2.50
N GLN A 431 -8.38 -5.37 -1.19
CA GLN A 431 -8.59 -4.06 -0.59
C GLN A 431 -7.71 -2.95 -1.20
N TRP A 432 -6.54 -3.31 -1.73
CA TRP A 432 -5.64 -2.37 -2.39
C TRP A 432 -5.83 -2.37 -3.91
N LEU A 433 -6.12 -3.53 -4.49
CA LEU A 433 -6.19 -3.71 -5.94
C LEU A 433 -7.51 -3.18 -6.51
N TYR A 434 -8.65 -3.55 -5.95
CA TYR A 434 -9.97 -3.14 -6.45
C TYR A 434 -10.15 -1.61 -6.55
N PRO A 435 -9.80 -0.81 -5.52
CA PRO A 435 -9.93 0.63 -5.66
C PRO A 435 -9.08 1.19 -6.80
N ASN A 436 -7.93 0.58 -7.08
CA ASN A 436 -7.07 1.01 -8.18
C ASN A 436 -7.59 0.60 -9.57
N GLU A 437 -8.36 -0.48 -9.66
CA GLU A 437 -8.97 -0.95 -10.91
C GLU A 437 -10.33 -0.29 -11.20
N LEU A 438 -11.11 0.05 -10.18
CA LEU A 438 -12.52 0.47 -10.32
C LEU A 438 -12.74 1.99 -10.47
N PHE A 439 -11.68 2.80 -10.35
CA PHE A 439 -11.80 4.25 -10.49
C PHE A 439 -10.87 4.81 -11.56
N PRO A 440 -11.37 5.80 -12.35
CA PRO A 440 -10.54 6.53 -13.32
C PRO A 440 -9.35 7.21 -12.63
N THR A 441 -8.24 7.38 -13.35
CA THR A 441 -6.98 7.89 -12.83
C THR A 441 -7.12 9.22 -12.10
N HIS A 442 -7.91 10.16 -12.66
CA HIS A 442 -8.09 11.52 -12.13
C HIS A 442 -8.85 11.61 -10.80
N VAL A 443 -9.60 10.56 -10.37
CA VAL A 443 -10.36 10.52 -9.10
C VAL A 443 -9.93 9.35 -8.19
N ARG A 444 -9.03 8.51 -8.66
CA ARG A 444 -8.62 7.26 -7.99
C ARG A 444 -8.12 7.49 -6.58
N ALA A 445 -7.18 8.40 -6.40
CA ALA A 445 -6.59 8.67 -5.09
C ALA A 445 -7.64 9.12 -4.05
N SER A 446 -8.55 10.01 -4.46
CA SER A 446 -9.65 10.47 -3.60
C SER A 446 -10.63 9.35 -3.26
N ALA A 447 -11.00 8.52 -4.24
CA ALA A 447 -11.91 7.39 -4.04
C ALA A 447 -11.31 6.32 -3.11
N VAL A 448 -10.03 5.98 -3.30
CA VAL A 448 -9.27 5.08 -2.43
C VAL A 448 -9.22 5.64 -1.01
N GLY A 449 -8.86 6.91 -0.85
CA GLY A 449 -8.78 7.58 0.45
C GLY A 449 -10.10 7.54 1.21
N ILE A 450 -11.23 7.88 0.56
CA ILE A 450 -12.56 7.83 1.19
C ILE A 450 -12.93 6.40 1.57
N SER A 451 -12.69 5.41 0.71
CA SER A 451 -12.97 4.00 1.00
C SER A 451 -12.20 3.50 2.22
N ILE A 452 -10.91 3.84 2.31
CA ILE A 452 -10.07 3.50 3.47
C ILE A 452 -10.59 4.20 4.73
N SER A 453 -10.94 5.49 4.65
CA SER A 453 -11.45 6.24 5.80
C SER A 453 -12.72 5.62 6.39
N ILE A 454 -13.63 5.13 5.54
CA ILE A 454 -14.84 4.41 5.98
C ILE A 454 -14.44 3.17 6.79
N SER A 455 -13.48 2.39 6.31
CA SER A 455 -13.03 1.19 7.02
C SER A 455 -12.36 1.51 8.37
N ARG A 456 -11.66 2.65 8.48
CA ARG A 456 -10.99 3.08 9.72
C ARG A 456 -11.99 3.44 10.83
N ILE A 457 -13.12 4.04 10.48
CA ILE A 457 -14.20 4.30 11.47
C ILE A 457 -14.64 2.98 12.09
N GLY A 458 -14.93 1.97 11.28
CA GLY A 458 -15.30 0.65 11.78
C GLY A 458 -14.20 -0.01 12.61
N THR A 459 -12.94 0.12 12.18
CA THR A 459 -11.78 -0.42 12.92
C THR A 459 -11.63 0.24 14.30
N ILE A 460 -11.78 1.56 14.41
CA ILE A 460 -11.72 2.28 15.69
C ILE A 460 -12.81 1.77 16.63
N ILE A 461 -14.06 1.73 16.14
CA ILE A 461 -15.20 1.27 16.94
C ILE A 461 -15.00 -0.18 17.40
N SER A 462 -14.56 -1.05 16.51
CA SER A 462 -14.35 -2.46 16.81
C SER A 462 -13.18 -2.67 17.79
N THR A 463 -12.03 -2.06 17.53
CA THR A 463 -10.86 -2.26 18.40
C THR A 463 -11.11 -1.70 19.80
N TYR A 464 -11.84 -0.57 19.90
CA TYR A 464 -12.26 -0.07 21.21
C TYR A 464 -13.32 -0.95 21.87
N GLY A 465 -14.27 -1.46 21.08
CA GLY A 465 -15.39 -2.28 21.59
C GLY A 465 -15.04 -3.74 21.88
N THR A 466 -14.01 -4.31 21.22
CA THR A 466 -13.69 -5.74 21.34
C THR A 466 -13.41 -6.19 22.78
N PRO A 467 -12.53 -5.56 23.58
CA PRO A 467 -12.29 -6.01 24.95
C PRO A 467 -13.53 -5.85 25.84
N ILE A 468 -14.28 -4.77 25.64
CA ILE A 468 -15.54 -4.53 26.40
C ILE A 468 -16.57 -5.62 26.07
N PHE A 469 -16.68 -6.00 24.78
CA PHE A 469 -17.63 -7.03 24.35
C PHE A 469 -17.19 -8.43 24.82
N LEU A 470 -15.88 -8.70 24.77
CA LEU A 470 -15.29 -9.95 25.23
C LEU A 470 -15.50 -10.14 26.75
N GLU A 471 -15.32 -9.10 27.54
CA GLU A 471 -15.53 -9.11 28.98
C GLU A 471 -17.00 -9.36 29.37
N ASN A 472 -17.95 -8.69 28.68
CA ASN A 472 -19.37 -8.75 29.04
C ASN A 472 -20.13 -9.95 28.45
N PHE A 473 -19.73 -10.43 27.28
CA PHE A 473 -20.46 -11.46 26.53
C PHE A 473 -19.66 -12.74 26.28
N GLY A 474 -18.35 -12.71 26.53
CA GLY A 474 -17.48 -13.85 26.28
C GLY A 474 -17.03 -14.00 24.82
N VAL A 475 -16.19 -15.00 24.56
CA VAL A 475 -15.51 -15.19 23.27
C VAL A 475 -16.45 -15.68 22.16
N GLY A 476 -17.42 -16.56 22.45
CA GLY A 476 -18.36 -17.09 21.46
C GLY A 476 -19.15 -15.99 20.74
N PRO A 477 -19.95 -15.17 21.47
CA PRO A 477 -20.65 -14.03 20.88
C PRO A 477 -19.74 -13.03 20.18
N THR A 478 -18.52 -12.80 20.68
CA THR A 478 -17.54 -11.92 20.03
C THR A 478 -17.16 -12.46 18.65
N MET A 479 -16.91 -13.75 18.53
CA MET A 479 -16.61 -14.39 17.23
C MET A 479 -17.82 -14.41 16.30
N LEU A 480 -19.06 -14.55 16.82
CA LEU A 480 -20.28 -14.45 16.01
C LEU A 480 -20.50 -13.07 15.42
N VAL A 481 -20.22 -12.01 16.17
CA VAL A 481 -20.26 -10.63 15.65
C VAL A 481 -19.23 -10.45 14.53
N ALA A 482 -18.01 -10.94 14.72
CA ALA A 482 -16.97 -10.94 13.69
C ALA A 482 -17.40 -11.74 12.44
N ALA A 483 -18.01 -12.93 12.64
CA ALA A 483 -18.56 -13.74 11.55
C ALA A 483 -19.67 -12.99 10.80
N GLY A 484 -20.57 -12.32 11.51
CA GLY A 484 -21.65 -11.52 10.93
C GLY A 484 -21.13 -10.41 10.00
N LEU A 485 -20.05 -9.73 10.38
CA LEU A 485 -19.39 -8.75 9.52
C LEU A 485 -18.81 -9.38 8.27
N VAL A 486 -18.12 -10.51 8.39
CA VAL A 486 -17.56 -11.21 7.21
C VAL A 486 -18.68 -11.72 6.29
N ILE A 487 -19.78 -12.24 6.85
CA ILE A 487 -20.98 -12.66 6.09
C ILE A 487 -21.61 -11.47 5.37
N LEU A 488 -21.70 -10.30 6.02
CA LEU A 488 -22.17 -9.08 5.36
C LEU A 488 -21.28 -8.73 4.16
N GLY A 489 -19.95 -8.78 4.33
CA GLY A 489 -18.99 -8.58 3.24
C GLY A 489 -19.16 -9.61 2.12
N LEU A 490 -19.43 -10.88 2.45
CA LEU A 490 -19.72 -11.94 1.49
C LEU A 490 -20.98 -11.65 0.67
N VAL A 491 -22.09 -11.33 1.34
CA VAL A 491 -23.37 -11.02 0.68
C VAL A 491 -23.22 -9.82 -0.25
N LEU A 492 -22.60 -8.75 0.22
CA LEU A 492 -22.35 -7.56 -0.61
C LEU A 492 -21.43 -7.89 -1.80
N SER A 493 -20.45 -8.76 -1.62
CA SER A 493 -19.54 -9.16 -2.71
C SER A 493 -20.24 -10.01 -3.75
N VAL A 494 -21.14 -10.93 -3.34
CA VAL A 494 -21.96 -11.71 -4.29
C VAL A 494 -22.83 -10.77 -5.14
N MET A 495 -23.41 -9.73 -4.52
CA MET A 495 -24.32 -8.79 -5.19
C MET A 495 -23.61 -7.74 -6.04
N MET A 496 -22.45 -7.24 -5.61
CA MET A 496 -21.85 -6.01 -6.14
C MET A 496 -20.43 -6.15 -6.68
N ALA A 497 -19.70 -7.23 -6.35
CA ALA A 497 -18.31 -7.36 -6.77
C ALA A 497 -18.21 -7.54 -8.29
N PRO A 498 -17.54 -6.64 -9.03
CA PRO A 498 -17.30 -6.83 -10.45
C PRO A 498 -16.12 -7.79 -10.68
N GLU A 499 -16.11 -8.48 -11.82
CA GLU A 499 -14.92 -9.19 -12.27
C GLU A 499 -14.11 -8.26 -13.17
N THR A 500 -12.84 -8.04 -12.81
CA THR A 500 -11.95 -7.13 -13.53
C THR A 500 -10.79 -7.87 -14.23
N ARG A 501 -10.78 -9.20 -14.18
CA ARG A 501 -9.75 -10.02 -14.79
C ARG A 501 -9.70 -9.81 -16.30
N GLY A 502 -8.51 -9.48 -16.82
CA GLY A 502 -8.29 -9.30 -18.25
C GLY A 502 -8.80 -7.97 -18.83
N GLN A 503 -9.51 -7.16 -18.03
CA GLN A 503 -9.97 -5.84 -18.46
C GLN A 503 -8.85 -4.80 -18.40
N SER A 504 -8.90 -3.83 -19.29
CA SER A 504 -8.06 -2.63 -19.21
C SER A 504 -8.53 -1.75 -18.03
N LEU A 505 -7.64 -0.87 -17.53
CA LEU A 505 -8.02 0.07 -16.47
C LEU A 505 -9.13 1.03 -16.91
N GLN A 506 -9.23 1.33 -18.21
CA GLN A 506 -10.31 2.15 -18.73
C GLN A 506 -11.64 1.41 -18.70
N GLU A 507 -11.68 0.17 -19.18
CA GLU A 507 -12.90 -0.66 -19.17
C GLU A 507 -13.40 -0.93 -17.75
N SER A 508 -12.53 -1.35 -16.83
CA SER A 508 -12.90 -1.67 -15.44
C SER A 508 -13.36 -0.44 -14.64
N SER A 509 -12.89 0.75 -15.00
CA SER A 509 -13.28 2.00 -14.34
C SER A 509 -14.60 2.59 -14.84
N MET A 510 -15.10 2.16 -16.01
CA MET A 510 -16.40 2.65 -16.51
C MET A 510 -17.54 2.19 -15.61
N LEU A 511 -18.55 3.06 -15.47
CA LEU A 511 -19.82 2.72 -14.82
C LEU A 511 -20.69 1.97 -15.84
N ASN A 512 -20.92 0.68 -15.60
CA ASN A 512 -21.95 -0.09 -16.32
C ASN A 512 -23.27 0.03 -15.58
#